data_dc7b6c52e8e3a9e92ac9d624b0b6488b
#
_entry.id   dc7b6c52e8e3a9e92ac9d624b0b6488b
#
_cell.length_a   1.000
_cell.length_b   1.000
_cell.length_c   1.000
_cell.angle_alpha   90.00
_cell.angle_beta   90.00
_cell.angle_gamma   90.00
#
_symmetry.space_group_name_H-M   'P 1'
#
loop_
_entity.id
_entity.type
_entity.pdbx_description
1 polymer ?
#
loop_
_entity_poly.entity_id
_entity_poly.type
_entity_poly.pdbx_seq_one_letter_code
_entity_poly.pdbx_strand_id
1 'polypeptide(L)'
;MKPLKIIAILFFTTTGFISVCGQNNRISTHHTIGWYNYFGTLKINEKFGIHTEYQWRREELITNWQQSLLRFGVNYELKPGIRFRLGYAWIETFPYGEIPINALGRDFTEHRIFQMIQLNNNKGSLNFFHRFMLEQRFLGRYSSPAVLEEDDFPLLNRFRYMFRMDIPLKGNTITNKTPYLALYDEIFVGYGRNVGVNIFDQNRLGLLIGYQFNSKLRIEGGYLNQILQLARTIDGNAVFQYNHGVIINTHFNFDLSTKKSD
;
A
#
# COMPACT_ATOMS: atom_id res chain seq x y z
N MET A 1 -8.13 -36.01 22.98
CA MET A 1 -8.69 -34.70 22.61
C MET A 1 -8.40 -33.71 23.71
N LYS A 2 -7.46 -32.78 23.50
CA LYS A 2 -7.19 -31.71 24.47
C LYS A 2 -8.02 -30.48 24.12
N PRO A 3 -8.72 -29.85 25.07
CA PRO A 3 -9.55 -28.68 24.74
C PRO A 3 -8.69 -27.48 24.37
N LEU A 4 -9.03 -26.86 23.26
CA LEU A 4 -8.48 -25.62 22.74
C LEU A 4 -8.87 -24.50 23.72
N LYS A 5 -7.93 -24.01 24.52
CA LYS A 5 -8.15 -22.79 25.32
C LYS A 5 -8.06 -21.58 24.39
N ILE A 6 -9.21 -21.08 23.97
CA ILE A 6 -9.36 -19.79 23.31
C ILE A 6 -9.12 -18.73 24.40
N ILE A 7 -7.94 -18.13 24.42
CA ILE A 7 -7.69 -16.93 25.20
C ILE A 7 -8.19 -15.76 24.37
N ALA A 8 -9.43 -15.35 24.63
CA ALA A 8 -9.94 -14.07 24.17
C ALA A 8 -9.26 -12.97 24.99
N ILE A 9 -8.28 -12.31 24.42
CA ILE A 9 -7.72 -11.07 24.98
C ILE A 9 -8.72 -9.98 24.65
N LEU A 10 -9.65 -9.72 25.56
CA LEU A 10 -10.51 -8.54 25.55
C LEU A 10 -9.62 -7.35 25.94
N PHE A 11 -9.21 -6.57 24.97
CA PHE A 11 -8.67 -5.23 25.21
C PHE A 11 -9.85 -4.32 25.58
N PHE A 12 -10.13 -4.21 26.87
CA PHE A 12 -10.99 -3.16 27.39
C PHE A 12 -10.19 -1.86 27.42
N THR A 13 -10.17 -1.10 26.34
CA THR A 13 -9.77 0.30 26.39
C THR A 13 -10.95 1.09 26.93
N THR A 14 -10.89 1.49 28.20
CA THR A 14 -11.72 2.56 28.71
C THR A 14 -11.34 3.84 28.01
N THR A 15 -11.95 4.10 26.86
CA THR A 15 -11.90 5.40 26.21
C THR A 15 -12.69 6.37 27.06
N GLY A 16 -12.01 7.10 27.94
CA GLY A 16 -12.57 8.31 28.50
C GLY A 16 -12.90 9.23 27.33
N PHE A 17 -14.17 9.51 27.10
CA PHE A 17 -14.61 10.51 26.14
C PHE A 17 -14.16 11.89 26.65
N ILE A 18 -12.93 12.30 26.31
CA ILE A 18 -12.55 13.69 26.36
C ILE A 18 -13.20 14.30 25.13
N SER A 19 -14.33 14.98 25.31
CA SER A 19 -14.89 15.86 24.29
C SER A 19 -13.92 17.03 24.09
N VAL A 20 -12.89 16.82 23.28
CA VAL A 20 -12.11 17.92 22.74
C VAL A 20 -13.01 18.59 21.69
N CYS A 21 -13.67 19.68 22.05
CA CYS A 21 -14.26 20.62 21.10
C CYS A 21 -13.11 21.33 20.35
N GLY A 22 -12.43 20.59 19.48
CA GLY A 22 -11.64 21.18 18.41
C GLY A 22 -12.61 21.62 17.33
N GLN A 23 -12.56 22.87 16.91
CA GLN A 23 -13.24 23.30 15.68
C GLN A 23 -12.81 22.36 14.57
N ASN A 24 -13.76 21.64 13.98
CA ASN A 24 -13.50 20.71 12.88
C ASN A 24 -13.21 21.50 11.59
N ASN A 25 -12.02 22.08 11.46
CA ASN A 25 -11.54 22.68 10.23
C ASN A 25 -11.16 21.57 9.22
N ARG A 26 -12.08 20.65 8.94
CA ARG A 26 -11.84 19.50 8.08
C ARG A 26 -13.00 19.31 7.12
N ILE A 27 -12.67 19.24 5.83
CA ILE A 27 -13.58 18.85 4.75
C ILE A 27 -13.38 17.35 4.52
N SER A 28 -14.48 16.59 4.47
CA SER A 28 -14.43 15.14 4.27
C SER A 28 -15.27 14.74 3.06
N THR A 29 -14.68 13.93 2.18
CA THR A 29 -15.36 13.30 1.03
C THR A 29 -15.26 11.79 1.13
N HIS A 30 -16.20 11.06 0.51
CA HIS A 30 -16.30 9.61 0.58
C HIS A 30 -16.44 9.04 -0.83
N HIS A 31 -15.59 8.03 -1.16
CA HIS A 31 -15.56 7.44 -2.49
C HIS A 31 -15.48 5.92 -2.40
N THR A 32 -16.07 5.25 -3.39
CA THR A 32 -15.92 3.80 -3.58
C THR A 32 -14.78 3.53 -4.54
N ILE A 33 -13.87 2.61 -4.18
CA ILE A 33 -12.69 2.30 -4.97
C ILE A 33 -12.55 0.81 -5.27
N GLY A 34 -11.89 0.48 -6.38
CA GLY A 34 -11.48 -0.87 -6.74
C GLY A 34 -10.01 -0.90 -7.15
N TRP A 35 -9.19 -1.70 -6.45
CA TRP A 35 -7.77 -1.85 -6.76
C TRP A 35 -7.46 -3.27 -7.21
N TYR A 36 -6.88 -3.37 -8.41
CA TYR A 36 -6.52 -4.64 -9.04
C TYR A 36 -5.02 -4.64 -9.26
N ASN A 37 -4.32 -5.46 -8.49
CA ASN A 37 -2.89 -5.39 -8.40
C ASN A 37 -2.24 -6.69 -8.87
N TYR A 38 -1.20 -6.53 -9.65
CA TYR A 38 -0.24 -7.56 -10.00
C TYR A 38 1.07 -7.31 -9.24
N PHE A 39 1.63 -8.37 -8.65
CA PHE A 39 2.95 -8.39 -8.03
C PHE A 39 3.75 -9.56 -8.58
N GLY A 40 4.87 -9.27 -9.22
CA GLY A 40 5.79 -10.25 -9.74
C GLY A 40 7.09 -10.30 -8.92
N THR A 41 7.61 -11.48 -8.69
CA THR A 41 8.96 -11.69 -8.16
C THR A 41 9.67 -12.72 -9.03
N LEU A 42 10.81 -12.32 -9.59
CA LEU A 42 11.68 -13.19 -10.35
C LEU A 42 12.96 -13.39 -9.52
N LYS A 43 13.10 -14.53 -8.89
CA LYS A 43 14.30 -14.89 -8.15
C LYS A 43 15.39 -15.31 -9.14
N ILE A 44 16.51 -14.59 -9.14
CA ILE A 44 17.65 -14.85 -10.04
C ILE A 44 18.64 -15.84 -9.40
N ASN A 45 18.92 -15.63 -8.10
CA ASN A 45 19.75 -16.51 -7.28
C ASN A 45 19.30 -16.42 -5.81
N GLU A 46 20.07 -16.99 -4.89
CA GLU A 46 19.69 -17.01 -3.46
C GLU A 46 19.60 -15.62 -2.83
N LYS A 47 20.36 -14.64 -3.36
CA LYS A 47 20.44 -13.28 -2.80
C LYS A 47 19.69 -12.24 -3.62
N PHE A 48 19.59 -12.40 -4.93
CA PHE A 48 19.05 -11.38 -5.81
C PHE A 48 17.79 -11.84 -6.56
N GLY A 49 16.87 -10.90 -6.73
CA GLY A 49 15.67 -11.07 -7.54
C GLY A 49 15.18 -9.74 -8.09
N ILE A 50 14.29 -9.82 -9.06
CA ILE A 50 13.60 -8.66 -9.64
C ILE A 50 12.16 -8.64 -9.12
N HIS A 51 11.70 -7.47 -8.77
CA HIS A 51 10.31 -7.19 -8.45
C HIS A 51 9.69 -6.39 -9.58
N THR A 52 8.48 -6.79 -9.98
CA THR A 52 7.63 -6.06 -10.90
C THR A 52 6.26 -5.90 -10.27
N GLU A 53 5.62 -4.77 -10.50
CA GLU A 53 4.31 -4.50 -9.91
C GLU A 53 3.54 -3.58 -10.85
N TYR A 54 2.27 -3.92 -11.08
CA TYR A 54 1.32 -3.03 -11.73
C TYR A 54 0.07 -2.94 -10.87
N GLN A 55 -0.44 -1.72 -10.67
CA GLN A 55 -1.67 -1.48 -9.93
C GLN A 55 -2.62 -0.68 -10.80
N TRP A 56 -3.73 -1.31 -11.13
CA TRP A 56 -4.86 -0.72 -11.80
C TRP A 56 -5.88 -0.29 -10.77
N ARG A 57 -5.92 0.99 -10.46
CA ARG A 57 -6.77 1.56 -9.43
C ARG A 57 -7.90 2.34 -10.07
N ARG A 58 -9.10 2.08 -9.60
CA ARG A 58 -10.33 2.63 -10.14
C ARG A 58 -11.17 3.30 -9.06
N GLU A 59 -11.93 4.32 -9.43
CA GLU A 59 -13.06 4.83 -8.70
C GLU A 59 -14.33 4.10 -9.17
N GLU A 60 -15.37 4.05 -8.32
CA GLU A 60 -16.60 3.30 -8.56
C GLU A 60 -16.32 1.87 -9.03
N LEU A 61 -15.44 1.21 -8.30
CA LEU A 61 -14.94 -0.14 -8.54
C LEU A 61 -14.15 -0.29 -9.84
N ILE A 62 -14.75 -0.08 -11.00
CA ILE A 62 -14.12 -0.26 -12.33
C ILE A 62 -14.40 0.89 -13.30
N THR A 63 -15.26 1.86 -12.94
CA THR A 63 -15.81 2.83 -13.91
C THR A 63 -14.78 3.89 -14.30
N ASN A 64 -14.25 4.64 -13.35
CA ASN A 64 -13.35 5.75 -13.60
C ASN A 64 -11.90 5.41 -13.23
N TRP A 65 -10.96 6.08 -13.86
CA TRP A 65 -9.56 5.99 -13.45
C TRP A 65 -9.33 6.73 -12.14
N GLN A 66 -8.66 6.06 -11.18
CA GLN A 66 -8.11 6.71 -10.00
C GLN A 66 -6.58 6.85 -10.15
N GLN A 67 -5.89 5.74 -10.42
CA GLN A 67 -4.45 5.75 -10.57
C GLN A 67 -3.95 4.52 -11.35
N SER A 68 -2.94 4.73 -12.19
CA SER A 68 -2.12 3.69 -12.82
C SER A 68 -0.73 3.73 -12.20
N LEU A 69 -0.23 2.60 -11.70
CA LEU A 69 1.08 2.54 -11.05
C LEU A 69 1.87 1.36 -11.59
N LEU A 70 3.04 1.66 -12.14
CA LEU A 70 4.03 0.68 -12.57
C LEU A 70 5.25 0.79 -11.66
N ARG A 71 5.76 -0.35 -11.16
CA ARG A 71 6.92 -0.37 -10.26
C ARG A 71 7.87 -1.50 -10.61
N PHE A 72 9.15 -1.19 -10.56
CA PHE A 72 10.25 -2.14 -10.70
C PHE A 72 11.22 -1.99 -9.54
N GLY A 73 11.90 -3.08 -9.20
CA GLY A 73 12.92 -3.02 -8.16
C GLY A 73 13.80 -4.25 -8.13
N VAL A 74 14.99 -4.08 -7.57
CA VAL A 74 15.92 -5.17 -7.28
C VAL A 74 15.77 -5.56 -5.83
N ASN A 75 15.50 -6.82 -5.58
CA ASN A 75 15.46 -7.43 -4.26
C ASN A 75 16.86 -7.95 -3.89
N TYR A 76 17.23 -7.75 -2.63
CA TYR A 76 18.39 -8.38 -2.01
C TYR A 76 17.94 -9.08 -0.72
N GLU A 77 18.09 -10.40 -0.66
CA GLU A 77 17.82 -11.23 0.52
C GLU A 77 19.10 -11.25 1.39
N LEU A 78 19.07 -10.52 2.51
CA LEU A 78 20.21 -10.51 3.44
C LEU A 78 20.35 -11.86 4.14
N LYS A 79 19.21 -12.37 4.65
CA LYS A 79 19.03 -13.68 5.26
C LYS A 79 17.54 -14.05 5.21
N PRO A 80 17.16 -15.30 5.46
CA PRO A 80 15.75 -15.68 5.51
C PRO A 80 14.93 -14.72 6.37
N GLY A 81 13.88 -14.15 5.80
CA GLY A 81 12.98 -13.21 6.46
C GLY A 81 13.43 -11.74 6.44
N ILE A 82 14.59 -11.37 5.89
CA ILE A 82 15.03 -9.99 5.76
C ILE A 82 15.35 -9.67 4.30
N ARG A 83 14.51 -8.84 3.69
CA ARG A 83 14.64 -8.39 2.30
C ARG A 83 14.82 -6.90 2.21
N PHE A 84 15.80 -6.47 1.43
CA PHE A 84 15.93 -5.10 0.95
C PHE A 84 15.42 -5.00 -0.47
N ARG A 85 14.90 -3.82 -0.85
CA ARG A 85 14.55 -3.50 -2.23
C ARG A 85 14.90 -2.06 -2.52
N LEU A 86 15.55 -1.84 -3.65
CA LEU A 86 15.73 -0.54 -4.27
C LEU A 86 14.93 -0.54 -5.58
N GLY A 87 14.18 0.51 -5.86
CA GLY A 87 13.39 0.52 -7.08
C GLY A 87 12.87 1.89 -7.48
N TYR A 88 12.17 1.86 -8.59
CA TYR A 88 11.54 3.00 -9.23
C TYR A 88 10.05 2.71 -9.47
N ALA A 89 9.24 3.75 -9.41
CA ALA A 89 7.83 3.68 -9.78
C ALA A 89 7.45 4.88 -10.65
N TRP A 90 6.62 4.62 -11.64
CA TRP A 90 5.92 5.59 -12.47
C TRP A 90 4.44 5.51 -12.16
N ILE A 91 3.84 6.63 -11.84
CA ILE A 91 2.45 6.70 -11.40
C ILE A 91 1.75 7.82 -12.17
N GLU A 92 0.60 7.48 -12.77
CA GLU A 92 -0.35 8.43 -13.29
C GLU A 92 -1.54 8.50 -12.35
N THR A 93 -1.86 9.69 -11.89
CA THR A 93 -2.99 9.97 -11.02
C THR A 93 -4.01 10.79 -11.78
N PHE A 94 -5.23 10.28 -11.84
CA PHE A 94 -6.34 10.91 -12.55
C PHE A 94 -7.23 11.67 -11.57
N PRO A 95 -7.92 12.72 -12.01
CA PRO A 95 -8.93 13.38 -11.19
C PRO A 95 -10.08 12.42 -10.91
N TYR A 96 -10.48 12.32 -9.66
CA TYR A 96 -11.61 11.52 -9.22
C TYR A 96 -12.27 12.15 -7.99
N GLY A 97 -13.53 11.80 -7.77
CA GLY A 97 -14.33 12.27 -6.66
C GLY A 97 -14.71 13.76 -6.76
N GLU A 98 -15.41 14.22 -5.72
CA GLU A 98 -15.94 15.59 -5.64
C GLU A 98 -14.82 16.64 -5.55
N ILE A 99 -13.72 16.30 -4.86
CA ILE A 99 -12.57 17.17 -4.67
C ILE A 99 -11.34 16.46 -5.25
N PRO A 100 -10.91 16.79 -6.49
CA PRO A 100 -9.76 16.15 -7.11
C PRO A 100 -8.46 16.47 -6.35
N ILE A 101 -7.50 15.53 -6.41
CA ILE A 101 -6.20 15.68 -5.76
C ILE A 101 -5.45 16.90 -6.32
N ASN A 102 -5.38 17.03 -7.65
CA ASN A 102 -4.86 18.21 -8.31
C ASN A 102 -5.92 19.31 -8.30
N ALA A 103 -5.55 20.52 -7.85
CA ALA A 103 -6.48 21.65 -7.74
C ALA A 103 -7.08 22.10 -9.08
N LEU A 104 -6.40 21.85 -10.20
CA LEU A 104 -6.88 22.15 -11.54
C LEU A 104 -7.80 21.08 -12.13
N GLY A 105 -8.06 19.98 -11.38
CA GLY A 105 -8.84 18.85 -11.88
C GLY A 105 -8.18 18.11 -13.04
N ARG A 106 -6.86 18.15 -13.14
CA ARG A 106 -6.07 17.48 -14.18
C ARG A 106 -5.39 16.25 -13.61
N ASP A 107 -5.07 15.31 -14.47
CA ASP A 107 -4.14 14.23 -14.19
C ASP A 107 -2.73 14.77 -13.93
N PHE A 108 -1.92 13.95 -13.27
CA PHE A 108 -0.51 14.27 -13.06
C PHE A 108 0.33 13.02 -12.88
N THR A 109 1.57 13.15 -13.35
CA THR A 109 2.61 12.13 -13.28
C THR A 109 3.38 12.21 -11.98
N GLU A 110 3.78 11.06 -11.44
CA GLU A 110 4.71 10.98 -10.34
C GLU A 110 5.81 9.98 -10.66
N HIS A 111 7.05 10.44 -10.59
CA HIS A 111 8.25 9.59 -10.60
C HIS A 111 8.72 9.36 -9.16
N ARG A 112 9.01 8.11 -8.83
CA ARG A 112 9.37 7.75 -7.45
C ARG A 112 10.57 6.84 -7.42
N ILE A 113 11.58 7.20 -6.64
CA ILE A 113 12.65 6.29 -6.20
C ILE A 113 12.28 5.81 -4.81
N PHE A 114 12.47 4.53 -4.51
CA PHE A 114 12.16 4.02 -3.19
C PHE A 114 13.17 3.00 -2.70
N GLN A 115 13.39 3.00 -1.39
CA GLN A 115 14.13 2.00 -0.64
C GLN A 115 13.16 1.30 0.32
N MET A 116 13.27 -0.02 0.42
CA MET A 116 12.39 -0.82 1.26
C MET A 116 13.20 -1.84 2.07
N ILE A 117 12.80 -2.02 3.31
CA ILE A 117 13.20 -3.13 4.16
C ILE A 117 11.93 -3.90 4.53
N GLN A 118 11.92 -5.20 4.30
CA GLN A 118 10.86 -6.10 4.73
C GLN A 118 11.40 -7.12 5.72
N LEU A 119 10.71 -7.25 6.84
CA LEU A 119 11.00 -8.24 7.88
C LEU A 119 9.83 -9.21 7.95
N ASN A 120 10.12 -10.50 7.87
CA ASN A 120 9.14 -11.56 8.00
C ASN A 120 9.47 -12.39 9.25
N ASN A 121 8.47 -12.64 10.08
CA ASN A 121 8.60 -13.42 11.30
C ASN A 121 7.38 -14.32 11.47
N ASN A 122 7.60 -15.54 11.92
CA ASN A 122 6.55 -16.52 12.18
C ASN A 122 6.51 -16.84 13.68
N LYS A 123 5.31 -16.86 14.26
CA LYS A 123 5.09 -17.27 15.64
C LYS A 123 3.89 -18.22 15.68
N GLY A 124 4.16 -19.50 15.91
CA GLY A 124 3.14 -20.53 15.76
C GLY A 124 2.64 -20.61 14.31
N SER A 125 1.34 -20.48 14.12
CA SER A 125 0.71 -20.43 12.79
C SER A 125 0.59 -19.01 12.20
N LEU A 126 0.96 -17.97 12.95
CA LEU A 126 0.83 -16.59 12.50
C LEU A 126 2.09 -16.16 11.75
N ASN A 127 1.92 -15.57 10.57
CA ASN A 127 3.00 -14.95 9.81
C ASN A 127 2.88 -13.45 9.91
N PHE A 128 3.94 -12.80 10.37
CA PHE A 128 4.01 -11.35 10.54
C PHE A 128 4.96 -10.74 9.53
N PHE A 129 4.54 -9.63 8.93
CA PHE A 129 5.32 -8.86 7.97
C PHE A 129 5.38 -7.41 8.44
N HIS A 130 6.60 -6.87 8.46
CA HIS A 130 6.85 -5.46 8.67
C HIS A 130 7.53 -4.92 7.42
N ARG A 131 7.00 -3.85 6.84
CA ARG A 131 7.58 -3.21 5.68
C ARG A 131 7.82 -1.73 5.98
N PHE A 132 9.06 -1.32 5.88
CA PHE A 132 9.49 0.06 5.99
C PHE A 132 9.90 0.54 4.60
N MET A 133 9.44 1.72 4.18
CA MET A 133 9.82 2.30 2.89
C MET A 133 10.14 3.77 3.05
N LEU A 134 11.18 4.20 2.37
CA LEU A 134 11.48 5.60 2.10
C LEU A 134 11.19 5.85 0.62
N GLU A 135 10.49 6.93 0.32
CA GLU A 135 10.14 7.30 -1.05
C GLU A 135 10.55 8.75 -1.30
N GLN A 136 11.33 8.97 -2.38
CA GLN A 136 11.60 10.24 -2.99
C GLN A 136 10.66 10.38 -4.17
N ARG A 137 9.71 11.30 -4.07
CA ARG A 137 8.59 11.47 -4.99
C ARG A 137 8.76 12.79 -5.73
N PHE A 138 8.84 12.72 -7.06
CA PHE A 138 8.85 13.86 -7.95
C PHE A 138 7.45 13.96 -8.55
N LEU A 139 6.65 14.91 -8.05
CA LEU A 139 5.25 15.09 -8.45
C LEU A 139 5.16 16.14 -9.54
N GLY A 140 4.57 15.75 -10.67
CA GLY A 140 4.22 16.67 -11.74
C GLY A 140 3.24 17.76 -11.27
N ARG A 141 3.54 18.99 -11.59
CA ARG A 141 2.73 20.17 -11.30
C ARG A 141 2.63 21.06 -12.52
N TYR A 142 1.55 21.80 -12.57
CA TYR A 142 1.32 22.88 -13.52
C TYR A 142 1.56 24.20 -12.79
N SER A 143 2.53 25.01 -13.22
CA SER A 143 2.85 26.30 -12.59
C SER A 143 1.71 27.32 -12.68
N SER A 144 0.85 27.18 -13.69
CA SER A 144 -0.36 27.99 -13.84
C SER A 144 -1.46 27.22 -14.58
N PRO A 145 -2.72 27.66 -14.49
CA PRO A 145 -3.84 27.07 -15.28
C PRO A 145 -3.66 27.13 -16.80
N ALA A 146 -2.83 28.08 -17.29
CA ALA A 146 -2.58 28.25 -18.72
C ALA A 146 -1.56 27.24 -19.29
N VAL A 147 -0.76 26.62 -18.46
CA VAL A 147 0.23 25.62 -18.86
C VAL A 147 -0.50 24.30 -19.17
N LEU A 148 -0.23 23.71 -20.34
CA LEU A 148 -0.92 22.51 -20.82
C LEU A 148 -0.25 21.21 -20.35
N GLU A 149 1.06 21.23 -20.08
CA GLU A 149 1.85 20.09 -19.63
C GLU A 149 2.48 20.38 -18.28
N GLU A 150 2.86 19.35 -17.57
CA GLU A 150 3.57 19.47 -16.29
C GLU A 150 4.95 20.10 -16.51
N ASP A 151 5.22 21.19 -15.82
CA ASP A 151 6.43 22.01 -15.97
C ASP A 151 7.27 22.14 -14.70
N ASP A 152 6.83 21.53 -13.60
CA ASP A 152 7.54 21.47 -12.32
C ASP A 152 7.39 20.10 -11.67
N PHE A 153 8.47 19.57 -11.10
CA PHE A 153 8.50 18.27 -10.43
C PHE A 153 9.16 18.36 -9.05
N PRO A 154 8.54 19.02 -8.09
CA PRO A 154 9.11 19.16 -6.75
C PRO A 154 9.31 17.82 -6.06
N LEU A 155 10.45 17.71 -5.37
CA LEU A 155 10.76 16.54 -4.55
C LEU A 155 9.99 16.58 -3.23
N LEU A 156 9.21 15.54 -2.97
CA LEU A 156 8.58 15.26 -1.69
C LEU A 156 9.10 13.94 -1.12
N ASN A 157 9.42 13.92 0.16
CA ASN A 157 9.84 12.70 0.82
C ASN A 157 8.70 12.12 1.63
N ARG A 158 8.63 10.78 1.65
CA ARG A 158 7.61 10.05 2.40
C ARG A 158 8.19 8.79 3.02
N PHE A 159 7.89 8.59 4.29
CA PHE A 159 8.11 7.34 5.01
C PHE A 159 6.82 6.54 5.02
N ARG A 160 6.94 5.21 4.92
CA ARG A 160 5.81 4.29 5.04
C ARG A 160 6.18 3.15 5.97
N TYR A 161 5.23 2.78 6.82
CA TYR A 161 5.31 1.58 7.61
C TYR A 161 4.05 0.75 7.44
N MET A 162 4.21 -0.54 7.12
CA MET A 162 3.12 -1.50 7.05
C MET A 162 3.38 -2.63 8.03
N PHE A 163 2.37 -2.92 8.84
CA PHE A 163 2.24 -4.18 9.56
C PHE A 163 1.22 -5.06 8.86
N ARG A 164 1.55 -6.33 8.68
CA ARG A 164 0.63 -7.32 8.12
C ARG A 164 0.74 -8.62 8.89
N MET A 165 -0.41 -9.29 9.10
CA MET A 165 -0.53 -10.60 9.69
C MET A 165 -1.31 -11.52 8.75
N ASP A 166 -0.71 -12.68 8.41
CA ASP A 166 -1.37 -13.72 7.65
C ASP A 166 -1.66 -14.93 8.56
N ILE A 167 -2.89 -15.46 8.48
CA ILE A 167 -3.41 -16.55 9.31
C ILE A 167 -3.86 -17.68 8.40
N PRO A 168 -3.19 -18.86 8.38
CA PRO A 168 -3.66 -20.00 7.61
C PRO A 168 -4.99 -20.50 8.16
N LEU A 169 -5.95 -20.77 7.27
CA LEU A 169 -7.25 -21.35 7.63
C LEU A 169 -7.24 -22.88 7.60
N LYS A 170 -6.14 -23.47 7.09
CA LYS A 170 -5.91 -24.91 7.06
C LYS A 170 -4.46 -25.21 7.42
N GLY A 171 -4.24 -26.11 8.38
CA GLY A 171 -2.90 -26.44 8.88
C GLY A 171 -2.29 -25.29 9.72
N ASN A 172 -0.98 -25.34 9.89
CA ASN A 172 -0.22 -24.38 10.72
C ASN A 172 0.67 -23.44 9.90
N THR A 173 0.74 -23.63 8.58
CA THR A 173 1.59 -22.84 7.67
C THR A 173 0.90 -22.62 6.35
N ILE A 174 1.17 -21.48 5.72
CA ILE A 174 0.67 -21.18 4.38
C ILE A 174 1.60 -21.86 3.37
N THR A 175 1.12 -22.96 2.81
CA THR A 175 1.79 -23.74 1.78
C THR A 175 0.88 -23.90 0.56
N ASN A 176 1.22 -24.78 -0.37
CA ASN A 176 0.37 -25.05 -1.54
C ASN A 176 -1.05 -25.46 -1.13
N LYS A 177 -2.05 -24.96 -1.84
CA LYS A 177 -3.48 -25.22 -1.63
C LYS A 177 -3.97 -24.83 -0.23
N THR A 178 -3.44 -23.72 0.31
CA THR A 178 -3.81 -23.23 1.63
C THR A 178 -4.62 -21.94 1.52
N PRO A 179 -5.88 -21.90 2.00
CA PRO A 179 -6.61 -20.67 2.23
C PRO A 179 -6.07 -19.97 3.48
N TYR A 180 -6.09 -18.64 3.50
CA TYR A 180 -5.64 -17.83 4.62
C TYR A 180 -6.42 -16.52 4.73
N LEU A 181 -6.39 -15.91 5.90
CA LEU A 181 -6.79 -14.53 6.13
C LEU A 181 -5.56 -13.65 6.20
N ALA A 182 -5.67 -12.42 5.72
CA ALA A 182 -4.64 -11.40 5.87
C ALA A 182 -5.27 -10.10 6.38
N LEU A 183 -4.62 -9.51 7.37
CA LEU A 183 -4.95 -8.21 7.92
C LEU A 183 -3.71 -7.33 7.83
N TYR A 184 -3.85 -6.12 7.31
CA TYR A 184 -2.75 -5.15 7.31
C TYR A 184 -3.23 -3.74 7.62
N ASP A 185 -2.32 -2.97 8.20
CA ASP A 185 -2.41 -1.52 8.34
C ASP A 185 -1.13 -0.89 7.82
N GLU A 186 -1.25 0.18 7.05
CA GLU A 186 -0.11 0.89 6.49
C GLU A 186 -0.30 2.40 6.65
N ILE A 187 0.64 3.04 7.36
CA ILE A 187 0.69 4.48 7.55
C ILE A 187 1.74 5.12 6.65
N PHE A 188 1.46 6.31 6.17
CA PHE A 188 2.32 7.10 5.31
C PHE A 188 2.51 8.49 5.92
N VAL A 189 3.76 8.90 6.09
CA VAL A 189 4.14 10.16 6.72
C VAL A 189 5.05 10.94 5.80
N GLY A 190 4.62 12.13 5.40
CA GLY A 190 5.42 13.09 4.66
C GLY A 190 6.46 13.76 5.57
N TYR A 191 7.65 14.04 5.06
CA TYR A 191 8.69 14.74 5.80
C TYR A 191 9.60 15.56 4.89
N GLY A 192 10.27 16.57 5.48
CA GLY A 192 11.19 17.44 4.77
C GLY A 192 10.51 18.60 4.05
N ARG A 193 11.24 19.21 3.09
CA ARG A 193 10.73 20.35 2.32
C ARG A 193 9.56 19.95 1.42
N ASN A 194 8.74 20.91 1.05
CA ASN A 194 7.59 20.78 0.13
C ASN A 194 6.42 19.93 0.65
N VAL A 195 6.48 19.34 1.84
CA VAL A 195 5.37 18.55 2.40
C VAL A 195 4.23 19.45 2.91
N GLY A 196 4.55 20.66 3.42
CA GLY A 196 3.54 21.59 3.90
C GLY A 196 2.70 21.00 5.04
N VAL A 197 1.38 21.08 4.89
CA VAL A 197 0.42 20.57 5.87
C VAL A 197 0.23 19.05 5.80
N ASN A 198 0.77 18.38 4.78
CA ASN A 198 0.53 16.97 4.49
C ASN A 198 1.52 16.03 5.20
N ILE A 199 1.73 16.23 6.49
CA ILE A 199 2.57 15.34 7.30
C ILE A 199 1.91 13.97 7.39
N PHE A 200 0.63 13.89 7.73
CA PHE A 200 -0.16 12.68 7.54
C PHE A 200 -0.58 12.61 6.07
N ASP A 201 0.08 11.76 5.28
CA ASP A 201 -0.25 11.62 3.86
C ASP A 201 -1.47 10.70 3.68
N GLN A 202 -1.41 9.50 4.26
CA GLN A 202 -2.54 8.57 4.24
C GLN A 202 -2.38 7.40 5.23
N ASN A 203 -3.49 6.70 5.46
CA ASN A 203 -3.53 5.39 6.09
C ASN A 203 -4.30 4.40 5.21
N ARG A 204 -3.92 3.13 5.26
CA ARG A 204 -4.60 2.03 4.55
C ARG A 204 -4.80 0.85 5.46
N LEU A 205 -6.04 0.42 5.60
CA LEU A 205 -6.42 -0.81 6.29
C LEU A 205 -6.96 -1.81 5.27
N GLY A 206 -6.48 -3.06 5.31
CA GLY A 206 -7.02 -4.14 4.48
C GLY A 206 -7.36 -5.38 5.27
N LEU A 207 -8.51 -5.98 4.94
CA LEU A 207 -8.95 -7.27 5.44
C LEU A 207 -9.22 -8.17 4.24
N LEU A 208 -8.38 -9.20 4.06
CA LEU A 208 -8.35 -10.02 2.86
C LEU A 208 -8.52 -11.50 3.18
N ILE A 209 -9.16 -12.21 2.26
CA ILE A 209 -9.10 -13.65 2.17
C ILE A 209 -8.21 -14.03 0.98
N GLY A 210 -7.32 -14.97 1.17
CA GLY A 210 -6.38 -15.37 0.13
C GLY A 210 -6.29 -16.89 -0.02
N TYR A 211 -5.73 -17.30 -1.15
CA TYR A 211 -5.46 -18.70 -1.46
C TYR A 211 -4.08 -18.83 -2.10
N GLN A 212 -3.23 -19.63 -1.48
CA GLN A 212 -1.94 -20.04 -2.05
C GLN A 212 -2.16 -21.26 -2.94
N PHE A 213 -2.23 -21.09 -4.25
CA PHE A 213 -2.45 -22.18 -5.20
C PHE A 213 -1.27 -23.14 -5.24
N ASN A 214 -0.09 -22.56 -5.39
CA ASN A 214 1.19 -23.27 -5.42
C ASN A 214 2.32 -22.28 -5.08
N SER A 215 3.57 -22.69 -5.13
CA SER A 215 4.72 -21.82 -4.84
C SER A 215 4.83 -20.60 -5.76
N LYS A 216 4.21 -20.65 -6.95
CA LYS A 216 4.31 -19.59 -7.96
C LYS A 216 3.13 -18.62 -7.93
N LEU A 217 1.92 -19.06 -7.53
CA LEU A 217 0.70 -18.27 -7.64
C LEU A 217 -0.03 -18.17 -6.29
N ARG A 218 -0.30 -16.95 -5.88
CA ARG A 218 -1.16 -16.58 -4.77
C ARG A 218 -2.11 -15.47 -5.20
N ILE A 219 -3.38 -15.61 -4.85
CA ILE A 219 -4.41 -14.59 -5.07
C ILE A 219 -5.07 -14.27 -3.75
N GLU A 220 -5.32 -13.02 -3.49
CA GLU A 220 -6.06 -12.54 -2.32
C GLU A 220 -6.96 -11.38 -2.71
N GLY A 221 -8.08 -11.25 -2.04
CA GLY A 221 -9.00 -10.14 -2.24
C GLY A 221 -9.83 -9.86 -1.00
N GLY A 222 -10.37 -8.68 -0.92
CA GLY A 222 -11.18 -8.28 0.21
C GLY A 222 -11.42 -6.78 0.32
N TYR A 223 -11.67 -6.35 1.54
CA TYR A 223 -11.99 -4.96 1.86
C TYR A 223 -10.73 -4.12 1.97
N LEU A 224 -10.80 -2.91 1.44
CA LEU A 224 -9.81 -1.85 1.57
C LEU A 224 -10.47 -0.58 2.10
N ASN A 225 -9.87 0.01 3.12
CA ASN A 225 -10.12 1.38 3.55
C ASN A 225 -8.86 2.21 3.32
N GLN A 226 -9.00 3.38 2.73
CA GLN A 226 -7.93 4.36 2.58
C GLN A 226 -8.42 5.72 3.09
N ILE A 227 -7.70 6.30 4.03
CA ILE A 227 -7.85 7.68 4.45
C ILE A 227 -6.69 8.46 3.82
N LEU A 228 -7.00 9.45 3.01
CA LEU A 228 -6.02 10.28 2.30
C LEU A 228 -6.23 11.74 2.69
N GLN A 229 -5.19 12.42 3.19
CA GLN A 229 -5.18 13.87 3.33
C GLN A 229 -4.62 14.50 2.06
N LEU A 230 -5.33 15.47 1.49
CA LEU A 230 -4.80 16.23 0.36
C LEU A 230 -3.68 17.18 0.80
N ALA A 231 -2.71 17.40 -0.08
CA ALA A 231 -1.60 18.32 0.18
C ALA A 231 -2.00 19.80 0.13
N ARG A 232 -3.29 20.09 -0.05
CA ARG A 232 -3.84 21.44 -0.11
C ARG A 232 -4.99 21.61 0.86
N THR A 233 -5.29 22.85 1.21
CA THR A 233 -6.46 23.23 1.99
C THR A 233 -7.49 23.92 1.08
N ILE A 234 -8.75 23.94 1.51
CA ILE A 234 -9.83 24.71 0.92
C ILE A 234 -10.39 25.61 2.00
N ASP A 235 -10.36 26.92 1.80
CA ASP A 235 -10.76 27.94 2.77
C ASP A 235 -10.13 27.73 4.16
N GLY A 236 -8.82 27.37 4.15
CA GLY A 236 -8.05 27.09 5.37
C GLY A 236 -8.31 25.74 6.02
N ASN A 237 -9.26 24.95 5.50
CA ASN A 237 -9.63 23.64 6.03
C ASN A 237 -8.83 22.51 5.36
N ALA A 238 -8.33 21.56 6.17
CA ALA A 238 -7.71 20.35 5.67
C ALA A 238 -8.74 19.46 4.98
N VAL A 239 -8.39 18.86 3.84
CA VAL A 239 -9.28 17.99 3.05
C VAL A 239 -8.87 16.54 3.23
N PHE A 240 -9.81 15.69 3.60
CA PHE A 240 -9.64 14.26 3.75
C PHE A 240 -10.59 13.50 2.83
N GLN A 241 -10.04 12.55 2.10
CA GLN A 241 -10.82 11.58 1.32
C GLN A 241 -10.85 10.25 2.06
N TYR A 242 -12.05 9.73 2.30
CA TYR A 242 -12.30 8.42 2.88
C TYR A 242 -12.75 7.47 1.77
N ASN A 243 -11.82 6.65 1.30
CA ASN A 243 -12.05 5.73 0.20
C ASN A 243 -12.30 4.33 0.77
N HIS A 244 -13.42 3.72 0.39
CA HIS A 244 -13.81 2.37 0.78
C HIS A 244 -13.96 1.51 -0.46
N GLY A 245 -13.57 0.24 -0.40
CA GLY A 245 -13.79 -0.58 -1.57
C GLY A 245 -13.16 -1.95 -1.50
N VAL A 246 -12.89 -2.47 -2.67
CA VAL A 246 -12.33 -3.79 -2.85
C VAL A 246 -10.89 -3.72 -3.35
N ILE A 247 -10.10 -4.71 -2.94
CA ILE A 247 -8.76 -4.91 -3.45
C ILE A 247 -8.59 -6.37 -3.86
N ILE A 248 -7.97 -6.59 -5.02
CA ILE A 248 -7.57 -7.91 -5.50
C ILE A 248 -6.07 -7.85 -5.78
N ASN A 249 -5.32 -8.74 -5.15
CA ASN A 249 -3.88 -8.87 -5.33
C ASN A 249 -3.55 -10.23 -5.94
N THR A 250 -2.85 -10.23 -7.06
CA THR A 250 -2.33 -11.44 -7.70
C THR A 250 -0.82 -11.42 -7.60
N HIS A 251 -0.25 -12.44 -6.95
CA HIS A 251 1.19 -12.58 -6.75
C HIS A 251 1.74 -13.72 -7.59
N PHE A 252 2.71 -13.41 -8.43
CA PHE A 252 3.46 -14.39 -9.21
C PHE A 252 4.92 -14.44 -8.74
N ASN A 253 5.41 -15.65 -8.44
CA ASN A 253 6.78 -15.87 -8.04
C ASN A 253 7.41 -16.88 -8.99
N PHE A 254 8.49 -16.48 -9.63
CA PHE A 254 9.27 -17.35 -10.52
C PHE A 254 10.68 -17.52 -9.93
N ASP A 255 11.16 -18.73 -9.91
CA ASP A 255 12.51 -19.05 -9.45
C ASP A 255 13.33 -19.54 -10.64
N LEU A 256 14.30 -18.72 -11.06
CA LEU A 256 15.27 -19.03 -12.11
C LEU A 256 16.58 -19.57 -11.53
N SER A 257 16.71 -19.63 -10.21
CA SER A 257 17.91 -20.10 -9.53
C SER A 257 18.05 -21.62 -9.55
N THR A 258 17.17 -22.33 -10.27
CA THR A 258 17.25 -23.80 -10.40
C THR A 258 18.63 -24.19 -10.89
N LYS A 259 19.32 -24.90 -10.03
CA LYS A 259 20.57 -25.60 -10.32
C LYS A 259 20.45 -26.26 -11.67
N LYS A 260 21.43 -26.01 -12.56
CA LYS A 260 21.77 -27.00 -13.56
C LYS A 260 22.04 -28.29 -12.77
N SER A 261 21.18 -29.27 -12.92
CA SER A 261 21.53 -30.64 -12.58
C SER A 261 22.64 -31.03 -13.53
N ASP A 262 23.84 -31.10 -13.00
CA ASP A 262 24.95 -31.79 -13.65
C ASP A 262 24.60 -33.27 -13.82
#